data_e0c504dddecf68a2c65213a0464b3259
#
_entry.id   e0c504dddecf68a2c65213a0464b3259
#
_cell.length_a   1.000
_cell.length_b   1.000
_cell.length_c   1.000
_cell.angle_alpha   90.00
_cell.angle_beta   90.00
_cell.angle_gamma   90.00
#
_symmetry.space_group_name_H-M   'P 1'
#
loop_
_entity.id
_entity.type
_entity.pdbx_description
1 polymer ?
#
loop_
_entity_poly.entity_id
_entity_poly.type
_entity_poly.pdbx_seq_one_letter_code
_entity_poly.pdbx_strand_id
1 'polypeptide(L)'
;MQLIRRLMRLLKRRKSAARLGISFDRCATFHLPDQIVINGTRHRLSLPNENGVWVAFIELLLDDCYGCRQISQPVKTVLDIGANVGLFGITAREAFPDAVIHVYEPNLHLEPYLKEQAKAGGFEYFMEAVGLDNGKVSLDYNEDSVQTRSVIDQAGNITQIAFREAINRIGNSVDFVKMDCEGAEWQLFQDVESWDHVRHLSMEYHLRFGHTEKEALDKMRELGFRIVSHTPASGFGLIIASR
;
A
#
# COMPACT_ATOMS: atom_id res chain seq x y z
N MET A 1 20.12 -21.63 11.10
CA MET A 1 19.02 -20.66 11.23
C MET A 1 18.54 -20.09 9.87
N GLN A 2 19.43 -19.65 9.00
CA GLN A 2 19.05 -19.04 7.71
C GLN A 2 18.25 -19.98 6.77
N LEU A 3 18.66 -21.27 6.68
CA LEU A 3 17.97 -22.25 5.84
C LEU A 3 16.54 -22.52 6.32
N ILE A 4 16.33 -22.63 7.64
CA ILE A 4 15.01 -22.83 8.23
C ILE A 4 14.10 -21.63 7.93
N ARG A 5 14.57 -20.39 8.08
CA ARG A 5 13.81 -19.19 7.76
C ARG A 5 13.41 -19.14 6.27
N ARG A 6 14.33 -19.50 5.37
CA ARG A 6 14.05 -19.60 3.92
C ARG A 6 12.97 -20.64 3.62
N LEU A 7 13.05 -21.81 4.24
CA LEU A 7 12.05 -22.87 4.08
C LEU A 7 10.68 -22.44 4.60
N MET A 8 10.63 -21.83 5.79
CA MET A 8 9.38 -21.33 6.37
C MET A 8 8.74 -20.25 5.48
N ARG A 9 9.54 -19.33 4.93
CA ARG A 9 9.05 -18.30 4.01
C ARG A 9 8.51 -18.93 2.72
N LEU A 10 9.18 -19.93 2.17
CA LEU A 10 8.72 -20.66 1.00
C LEU A 10 7.37 -21.35 1.27
N LEU A 11 7.24 -22.03 2.39
CA LEU A 11 5.98 -22.69 2.78
C LEU A 11 4.85 -21.69 2.99
N LYS A 12 5.13 -20.52 3.61
CA LYS A 12 4.17 -19.42 3.75
C LYS A 12 3.69 -18.95 2.38
N ARG A 13 4.60 -18.69 1.44
CA ARG A 13 4.28 -18.24 0.07
C ARG A 13 3.44 -19.25 -0.69
N ARG A 14 3.78 -20.55 -0.62
CA ARG A 14 3.00 -21.62 -1.24
C ARG A 14 1.58 -21.70 -0.67
N LYS A 15 1.42 -21.55 0.64
CA LYS A 15 0.11 -21.51 1.30
C LYS A 15 -0.71 -20.30 0.85
N SER A 16 -0.10 -19.12 0.78
CA SER A 16 -0.76 -17.91 0.29
C SER A 16 -1.16 -18.05 -1.18
N ALA A 17 -0.27 -18.56 -2.02
CA ALA A 17 -0.54 -18.80 -3.44
C ALA A 17 -1.70 -19.79 -3.65
N ALA A 18 -1.72 -20.90 -2.91
CA ALA A 18 -2.80 -21.89 -2.98
C ALA A 18 -4.16 -21.27 -2.62
N ARG A 19 -4.21 -20.40 -1.60
CA ARG A 19 -5.43 -19.67 -1.21
C ARG A 19 -5.92 -18.76 -2.33
N LEU A 20 -4.98 -18.13 -3.05
CA LEU A 20 -5.26 -17.26 -4.19
C LEU A 20 -5.52 -18.03 -5.50
N GLY A 21 -5.54 -19.36 -5.45
CA GLY A 21 -5.77 -20.21 -6.63
C GLY A 21 -4.65 -20.18 -7.66
N ILE A 22 -3.43 -19.80 -7.26
CA ILE A 22 -2.27 -19.68 -8.14
C ILE A 22 -1.17 -20.68 -7.76
N SER A 23 -0.35 -21.05 -8.73
CA SER A 23 0.80 -21.92 -8.50
C SER A 23 2.03 -21.09 -8.12
N PHE A 24 2.71 -21.46 -7.04
CA PHE A 24 3.98 -20.89 -6.63
C PHE A 24 4.93 -21.98 -6.15
N ASP A 25 6.00 -22.18 -6.90
CA ASP A 25 7.04 -23.13 -6.48
C ASP A 25 8.25 -22.40 -5.86
N ARG A 26 8.81 -21.43 -6.56
CA ARG A 26 9.92 -20.58 -6.09
C ARG A 26 9.95 -19.27 -6.88
N CYS A 27 10.56 -18.21 -6.31
CA CYS A 27 10.62 -16.90 -6.97
C CYS A 27 11.25 -16.98 -8.39
N ALA A 28 12.33 -17.72 -8.55
CA ALA A 28 13.04 -17.80 -9.84
C ALA A 28 12.22 -18.37 -11.02
N THR A 29 11.11 -19.05 -10.73
CA THR A 29 10.22 -19.64 -11.76
C THR A 29 8.79 -19.13 -11.66
N PHE A 30 8.55 -18.13 -10.81
CA PHE A 30 7.22 -17.55 -10.63
C PHE A 30 6.98 -16.47 -11.69
N HIS A 31 5.86 -16.58 -12.38
CA HIS A 31 5.32 -15.58 -13.30
C HIS A 31 4.05 -14.98 -12.73
N LEU A 32 3.83 -13.68 -12.98
CA LEU A 32 2.61 -13.02 -12.57
C LEU A 32 1.39 -13.73 -13.20
N PRO A 33 0.38 -14.07 -12.39
CA PRO A 33 -0.83 -14.71 -12.90
C PRO A 33 -1.72 -13.69 -13.60
N ASP A 34 -2.53 -14.16 -14.54
CA ASP A 34 -3.59 -13.40 -15.19
C ASP A 34 -4.96 -13.57 -14.48
N GLN A 35 -5.04 -14.43 -13.48
CA GLN A 35 -6.23 -14.70 -12.68
C GLN A 35 -5.87 -14.99 -11.23
N ILE A 36 -6.79 -14.65 -10.34
CA ILE A 36 -6.66 -14.86 -8.89
C ILE A 36 -8.02 -15.22 -8.29
N VAL A 37 -8.01 -15.94 -7.19
CA VAL A 37 -9.21 -16.21 -6.39
C VAL A 37 -9.24 -15.24 -5.20
N ILE A 38 -10.33 -14.50 -5.05
CA ILE A 38 -10.58 -13.59 -3.92
C ILE A 38 -11.88 -14.03 -3.28
N ASN A 39 -11.87 -14.37 -2.00
CA ASN A 39 -13.05 -14.82 -1.25
C ASN A 39 -13.83 -15.93 -1.98
N GLY A 40 -13.12 -16.89 -2.58
CA GLY A 40 -13.70 -18.04 -3.29
C GLY A 40 -14.13 -17.76 -4.73
N THR A 41 -14.09 -16.53 -5.20
CA THR A 41 -14.45 -16.16 -6.57
C THR A 41 -13.20 -15.89 -7.42
N ARG A 42 -13.18 -16.41 -8.65
CA ARG A 42 -12.10 -16.21 -9.61
C ARG A 42 -12.27 -14.88 -10.34
N HIS A 43 -11.22 -14.09 -10.36
CA HIS A 43 -11.16 -12.78 -11.00
C HIS A 43 -9.97 -12.70 -11.95
N ARG A 44 -10.12 -11.91 -13.01
CA ARG A 44 -9.00 -11.54 -13.89
C ARG A 44 -8.10 -10.54 -13.19
N LEU A 45 -6.78 -10.67 -13.40
CA LEU A 45 -5.78 -9.65 -13.08
C LEU A 45 -5.21 -9.10 -14.38
N SER A 46 -4.93 -7.81 -14.39
CA SER A 46 -4.18 -7.15 -15.46
C SER A 46 -3.01 -6.40 -14.80
N LEU A 47 -1.80 -6.86 -15.06
CA LEU A 47 -0.59 -6.32 -14.44
C LEU A 47 0.43 -5.97 -15.52
N PRO A 48 1.14 -4.84 -15.42
CA PRO A 48 2.24 -4.53 -16.32
C PRO A 48 3.42 -5.49 -16.10
N ASN A 49 4.19 -5.73 -17.13
CA ASN A 49 5.37 -6.58 -17.03
C ASN A 49 6.58 -5.77 -16.54
N GLU A 50 6.52 -5.37 -15.25
CA GLU A 50 7.54 -4.61 -14.55
C GLU A 50 8.11 -5.41 -13.38
N ASN A 51 9.41 -5.27 -13.13
CA ASN A 51 10.06 -5.99 -12.03
C ASN A 51 9.53 -5.54 -10.67
N GLY A 52 9.27 -4.24 -10.48
CA GLY A 52 8.69 -3.71 -9.23
C GLY A 52 7.30 -4.28 -8.95
N VAL A 53 6.44 -4.41 -9.98
CA VAL A 53 5.12 -5.02 -9.84
C VAL A 53 5.22 -6.51 -9.51
N TRP A 54 6.19 -7.21 -10.07
CA TRP A 54 6.48 -8.61 -9.72
C TRP A 54 6.91 -8.75 -8.25
N VAL A 55 7.80 -7.88 -7.78
CA VAL A 55 8.23 -7.82 -6.36
C VAL A 55 7.04 -7.51 -5.47
N ALA A 56 6.29 -6.45 -5.78
CA ALA A 56 5.11 -6.03 -5.03
C ALA A 56 4.06 -7.16 -4.92
N PHE A 57 3.83 -7.92 -5.99
CA PHE A 57 2.92 -9.08 -5.95
C PHE A 57 3.34 -10.10 -4.88
N ILE A 58 4.63 -10.44 -4.83
CA ILE A 58 5.15 -11.40 -3.85
C ILE A 58 5.06 -10.83 -2.44
N GLU A 59 5.45 -9.59 -2.24
CA GLU A 59 5.50 -8.96 -0.91
C GLU A 59 4.10 -8.72 -0.34
N LEU A 60 3.17 -8.23 -1.14
CA LEU A 60 1.81 -7.94 -0.73
C LEU A 60 0.97 -9.21 -0.57
N LEU A 61 0.86 -10.00 -1.63
CA LEU A 61 -0.09 -11.10 -1.70
C LEU A 61 0.43 -12.40 -1.07
N LEU A 62 1.73 -12.67 -1.20
CA LEU A 62 2.31 -13.93 -0.69
C LEU A 62 2.95 -13.76 0.69
N ASP A 63 3.67 -12.67 0.94
CA ASP A 63 4.37 -12.43 2.21
C ASP A 63 3.54 -11.64 3.22
N ASP A 64 2.52 -10.86 2.78
CA ASP A 64 1.73 -9.97 3.63
C ASP A 64 2.64 -8.98 4.38
N CYS A 65 3.45 -8.22 3.63
CA CYS A 65 4.48 -7.35 4.20
C CYS A 65 3.87 -6.23 5.05
N TYR A 66 2.71 -5.71 4.69
CA TYR A 66 1.99 -4.71 5.47
C TYR A 66 1.15 -5.28 6.63
N GLY A 67 1.15 -6.61 6.84
CA GLY A 67 0.58 -7.24 8.02
C GLY A 67 -0.94 -7.22 8.11
N CYS A 68 -1.66 -7.13 7.01
CA CYS A 68 -3.14 -7.14 7.01
C CYS A 68 -3.71 -8.31 7.81
N ARG A 69 -3.13 -9.51 7.64
CA ARG A 69 -3.58 -10.75 8.30
C ARG A 69 -3.15 -10.86 9.76
N GLN A 70 -2.38 -9.90 10.27
CA GLN A 70 -1.94 -9.85 11.67
C GLN A 70 -2.86 -8.98 12.53
N ILE A 71 -3.73 -8.18 11.89
CA ILE A 71 -4.71 -7.36 12.60
C ILE A 71 -5.83 -8.27 13.06
N SER A 72 -5.95 -8.43 14.38
CA SER A 72 -6.97 -9.29 15.02
C SER A 72 -8.29 -8.57 15.28
N GLN A 73 -8.30 -7.25 15.23
CA GLN A 73 -9.47 -6.42 15.45
C GLN A 73 -10.28 -6.28 14.14
N PRO A 74 -11.59 -6.06 14.22
CA PRO A 74 -12.39 -5.79 13.03
C PRO A 74 -11.91 -4.54 12.28
N VAL A 75 -11.72 -4.68 10.97
CA VAL A 75 -11.38 -3.57 10.06
C VAL A 75 -12.57 -3.36 9.13
N LYS A 76 -13.17 -2.18 9.17
CA LYS A 76 -14.32 -1.78 8.36
C LYS A 76 -13.97 -0.77 7.28
N THR A 77 -12.89 -0.03 7.48
CA THR A 77 -12.44 1.01 6.56
C THR A 77 -10.93 0.89 6.31
N VAL A 78 -10.54 0.88 5.04
CA VAL A 78 -9.13 0.80 4.61
C VAL A 78 -8.84 1.92 3.62
N LEU A 79 -7.77 2.64 3.86
CA LEU A 79 -7.25 3.68 2.99
C LEU A 79 -5.87 3.27 2.48
N ASP A 80 -5.70 3.20 1.17
CA ASP A 80 -4.43 2.91 0.50
C ASP A 80 -3.92 4.16 -0.21
N ILE A 81 -2.81 4.71 0.23
CA ILE A 81 -2.16 5.89 -0.36
C ILE A 81 -0.89 5.42 -1.09
N GLY A 82 -0.84 5.67 -2.40
CA GLY A 82 0.17 5.11 -3.30
C GLY A 82 -0.18 3.67 -3.68
N ALA A 83 -1.33 3.51 -4.34
CA ALA A 83 -1.90 2.18 -4.64
C ALA A 83 -1.19 1.48 -5.79
N ASN A 84 -0.42 2.21 -6.63
CA ASN A 84 0.19 1.68 -7.83
C ASN A 84 -0.86 0.93 -8.68
N VAL A 85 -0.64 -0.33 -9.01
CA VAL A 85 -1.60 -1.14 -9.78
C VAL A 85 -2.72 -1.77 -8.94
N GLY A 86 -2.86 -1.43 -7.65
CA GLY A 86 -3.98 -1.86 -6.79
C GLY A 86 -3.81 -3.22 -6.11
N LEU A 87 -2.60 -3.78 -6.05
CA LEU A 87 -2.37 -5.08 -5.42
C LEU A 87 -2.64 -5.06 -3.91
N PHE A 88 -2.39 -3.92 -3.24
CA PHE A 88 -2.74 -3.81 -1.83
C PHE A 88 -4.26 -3.81 -1.62
N GLY A 89 -5.04 -3.15 -2.46
CA GLY A 89 -6.51 -3.21 -2.43
C GLY A 89 -7.05 -4.65 -2.52
N ILE A 90 -6.44 -5.50 -3.36
CA ILE A 90 -6.73 -6.93 -3.42
C ILE A 90 -6.36 -7.63 -2.10
N THR A 91 -5.18 -7.35 -1.55
CA THR A 91 -4.72 -7.93 -0.28
C THR A 91 -5.65 -7.55 0.87
N ALA A 92 -6.07 -6.29 0.91
CA ALA A 92 -7.00 -5.77 1.91
C ALA A 92 -8.39 -6.43 1.79
N ARG A 93 -8.94 -6.57 0.57
CA ARG A 93 -10.22 -7.25 0.34
C ARG A 93 -10.19 -8.72 0.79
N GLU A 94 -9.08 -9.40 0.56
CA GLU A 94 -8.91 -10.79 0.99
C GLU A 94 -8.81 -10.92 2.52
N ALA A 95 -8.15 -9.94 3.18
CA ALA A 95 -8.03 -9.93 4.63
C ALA A 95 -9.29 -9.42 5.34
N PHE A 96 -10.01 -8.48 4.73
CA PHE A 96 -11.17 -7.77 5.28
C PHE A 96 -12.33 -7.78 4.28
N PRO A 97 -13.07 -8.89 4.15
CA PRO A 97 -14.05 -9.10 3.09
C PRO A 97 -15.14 -8.03 3.00
N ASP A 98 -15.55 -7.47 4.14
CA ASP A 98 -16.67 -6.52 4.25
C ASP A 98 -16.22 -5.05 4.40
N ALA A 99 -14.90 -4.77 4.32
CA ALA A 99 -14.40 -3.41 4.49
C ALA A 99 -14.74 -2.52 3.30
N VAL A 100 -15.03 -1.25 3.57
CA VAL A 100 -14.96 -0.19 2.56
C VAL A 100 -13.47 0.11 2.33
N ILE A 101 -13.04 0.07 1.07
CA ILE A 101 -11.65 0.25 0.70
C ILE A 101 -11.57 1.36 -0.34
N HIS A 102 -10.85 2.43 -0.03
CA HIS A 102 -10.53 3.51 -0.94
C HIS A 102 -9.03 3.50 -1.25
N VAL A 103 -8.67 3.56 -2.52
CA VAL A 103 -7.28 3.58 -2.95
C VAL A 103 -6.98 4.82 -3.79
N TYR A 104 -5.81 5.41 -3.58
CA TYR A 104 -5.37 6.65 -4.24
C TYR A 104 -4.06 6.42 -4.98
N GLU A 105 -4.07 6.75 -6.27
CA GLU A 105 -2.91 6.64 -7.15
C GLU A 105 -2.87 7.80 -8.13
N PRO A 106 -1.84 8.65 -8.11
CA PRO A 106 -1.76 9.80 -9.02
C PRO A 106 -1.29 9.45 -10.43
N ASN A 107 -0.66 8.28 -10.68
CA ASN A 107 -0.13 7.92 -11.97
C ASN A 107 -1.22 7.45 -12.94
N LEU A 108 -1.68 8.35 -13.81
CA LEU A 108 -2.75 8.09 -14.77
C LEU A 108 -2.43 6.93 -15.75
N HIS A 109 -1.16 6.60 -15.97
CA HIS A 109 -0.77 5.47 -16.82
C HIS A 109 -1.14 4.12 -16.20
N LEU A 110 -1.32 4.07 -14.87
CA LEU A 110 -1.69 2.86 -14.14
C LEU A 110 -3.21 2.65 -14.05
N GLU A 111 -4.02 3.65 -14.42
CA GLU A 111 -5.48 3.56 -14.32
C GLU A 111 -6.08 2.30 -14.97
N PRO A 112 -5.65 1.87 -16.18
CA PRO A 112 -6.21 0.67 -16.81
C PRO A 112 -6.03 -0.60 -15.96
N TYR A 113 -4.88 -0.72 -15.28
CA TYR A 113 -4.58 -1.83 -14.37
C TYR A 113 -5.36 -1.70 -13.07
N LEU A 114 -5.29 -0.53 -12.42
CA LEU A 114 -5.97 -0.25 -11.16
C LEU A 114 -7.48 -0.48 -11.26
N LYS A 115 -8.09 -0.08 -12.36
CA LYS A 115 -9.51 -0.30 -12.66
C LYS A 115 -9.91 -1.79 -12.69
N GLU A 116 -9.09 -2.64 -13.28
CA GLU A 116 -9.36 -4.09 -13.31
C GLU A 116 -9.25 -4.70 -11.90
N GLN A 117 -8.24 -4.29 -11.11
CA GLN A 117 -8.10 -4.73 -9.74
C GLN A 117 -9.21 -4.19 -8.83
N ALA A 118 -9.64 -2.94 -9.04
CA ALA A 118 -10.77 -2.35 -8.31
C ALA A 118 -12.06 -3.15 -8.54
N LYS A 119 -12.31 -3.54 -9.79
CA LYS A 119 -13.45 -4.40 -10.14
C LYS A 119 -13.33 -5.79 -9.50
N ALA A 120 -12.14 -6.39 -9.51
CA ALA A 120 -11.89 -7.70 -8.93
C ALA A 120 -12.03 -7.69 -7.40
N GLY A 121 -11.47 -6.67 -6.73
CA GLY A 121 -11.47 -6.52 -5.28
C GLY A 121 -12.71 -5.81 -4.73
N GLY A 122 -13.58 -5.23 -5.57
CA GLY A 122 -14.75 -4.48 -5.11
C GLY A 122 -14.37 -3.26 -4.27
N PHE A 123 -13.35 -2.49 -4.68
CA PHE A 123 -12.92 -1.28 -4.00
C PHE A 123 -13.03 -0.04 -4.89
N GLU A 124 -13.12 1.13 -4.26
CA GLU A 124 -13.12 2.40 -4.99
C GLU A 124 -11.70 2.90 -5.20
N TYR A 125 -11.45 3.50 -6.39
CA TYR A 125 -10.14 4.08 -6.70
C TYR A 125 -10.28 5.53 -7.17
N PHE A 126 -9.27 6.32 -6.86
CA PHE A 126 -9.18 7.74 -7.20
C PHE A 126 -7.82 8.02 -7.83
N MET A 127 -7.85 8.56 -9.05
CA MET A 127 -6.61 8.97 -9.76
C MET A 127 -6.17 10.34 -9.25
N GLU A 128 -5.82 10.40 -7.97
CA GLU A 128 -5.48 11.61 -7.21
C GLU A 128 -4.26 11.34 -6.32
N ALA A 129 -3.43 12.36 -6.13
CA ALA A 129 -2.44 12.36 -5.07
C ALA A 129 -3.11 12.70 -3.72
N VAL A 130 -2.59 12.16 -2.63
CA VAL A 130 -2.94 12.57 -1.28
C VAL A 130 -1.77 13.35 -0.69
N GLY A 131 -2.01 14.57 -0.24
CA GLY A 131 -1.00 15.45 0.32
C GLY A 131 -1.49 16.18 1.57
N LEU A 132 -0.74 17.20 2.01
CA LEU A 132 -1.12 18.03 3.16
C LEU A 132 -2.34 18.90 2.82
N ASP A 133 -2.35 19.50 1.63
CA ASP A 133 -3.36 20.43 1.18
C ASP A 133 -3.93 20.03 -0.19
N ASN A 134 -5.08 20.59 -0.52
CA ASN A 134 -5.65 20.51 -1.86
C ASN A 134 -4.79 21.31 -2.85
N GLY A 135 -4.57 20.76 -4.04
CA GLY A 135 -3.75 21.43 -5.05
C GLY A 135 -3.55 20.63 -6.31
N LYS A 136 -2.44 20.88 -6.95
CA LYS A 136 -1.99 20.18 -8.15
C LYS A 136 -0.56 19.66 -7.95
N VAL A 137 -0.26 18.53 -8.61
CA VAL A 137 1.07 17.95 -8.65
C VAL A 137 1.42 17.55 -10.08
N SER A 138 2.70 17.51 -10.36
CA SER A 138 3.29 16.80 -11.49
C SER A 138 3.93 15.51 -11.02
N LEU A 139 4.09 14.54 -11.91
CA LEU A 139 4.80 13.30 -11.60
C LEU A 139 6.18 13.29 -12.24
N ASP A 140 7.15 12.89 -11.45
CA ASP A 140 8.48 12.50 -11.89
C ASP A 140 8.45 10.98 -12.19
N TYR A 141 8.29 10.65 -13.47
CA TYR A 141 8.14 9.27 -13.92
C TYR A 141 9.48 8.55 -13.93
N ASN A 142 9.46 7.29 -13.52
CA ASN A 142 10.59 6.39 -13.63
C ASN A 142 10.24 5.23 -14.58
N GLU A 143 11.26 4.46 -15.04
CA GLU A 143 11.07 3.28 -15.89
C GLU A 143 10.22 2.20 -15.19
N ASP A 144 10.34 2.10 -13.84
CA ASP A 144 9.52 1.21 -13.02
C ASP A 144 8.47 2.06 -12.29
N SER A 145 7.19 1.72 -12.47
CA SER A 145 6.06 2.49 -11.96
C SER A 145 6.04 2.63 -10.42
N VAL A 146 6.61 1.65 -9.71
CA VAL A 146 6.72 1.68 -8.24
C VAL A 146 7.65 2.77 -7.71
N GLN A 147 8.44 3.43 -8.57
CA GLN A 147 9.36 4.52 -8.21
C GLN A 147 8.88 5.89 -8.69
N THR A 148 7.69 5.99 -9.25
CA THR A 148 7.10 7.27 -9.70
C THR A 148 6.74 8.13 -8.49
N ARG A 149 7.08 9.43 -8.54
CA ARG A 149 6.92 10.38 -7.43
C ARG A 149 6.05 11.56 -7.81
N SER A 150 5.28 12.05 -6.85
CA SER A 150 4.58 13.33 -6.97
C SER A 150 5.49 14.48 -6.53
N VAL A 151 5.45 15.56 -7.29
CA VAL A 151 6.13 16.83 -7.00
C VAL A 151 5.07 17.92 -6.98
N ILE A 152 5.03 18.73 -5.91
CA ILE A 152 4.09 19.86 -5.83
C ILE A 152 4.36 20.80 -7.00
N ASP A 153 3.34 21.03 -7.82
CA ASP A 153 3.41 21.87 -9.00
C ASP A 153 2.03 22.48 -9.28
N GLN A 154 1.91 23.78 -9.09
CA GLN A 154 0.65 24.50 -9.34
C GLN A 154 0.20 24.44 -10.82
N ALA A 155 1.13 24.22 -11.74
CA ALA A 155 0.85 23.97 -13.15
C ALA A 155 0.65 22.49 -13.48
N GLY A 156 0.76 21.60 -12.49
CA GLY A 156 0.58 20.17 -12.63
C GLY A 156 -0.81 19.78 -13.13
N ASN A 157 -0.89 18.65 -13.79
CA ASN A 157 -2.13 18.15 -14.38
C ASN A 157 -2.87 17.15 -13.47
N ILE A 158 -2.28 16.76 -12.35
CA ILE A 158 -2.85 15.76 -11.42
C ILE A 158 -3.43 16.47 -10.21
N THR A 159 -4.64 16.09 -9.84
CA THR A 159 -5.29 16.60 -8.63
C THR A 159 -4.63 16.03 -7.39
N GLN A 160 -4.31 16.89 -6.43
CA GLN A 160 -3.96 16.52 -5.06
C GLN A 160 -5.11 16.91 -4.13
N ILE A 161 -5.50 15.98 -3.28
CA ILE A 161 -6.43 16.25 -2.19
C ILE A 161 -5.71 16.22 -0.85
N ALA A 162 -6.25 16.96 0.12
CA ALA A 162 -5.76 16.89 1.50
C ALA A 162 -6.03 15.50 2.11
N PHE A 163 -5.14 15.03 2.97
CA PHE A 163 -5.29 13.75 3.69
C PHE A 163 -6.61 13.71 4.49
N ARG A 164 -6.97 14.81 5.13
CA ARG A 164 -8.27 14.98 5.80
C ARG A 164 -9.45 14.71 4.88
N GLU A 165 -9.38 15.14 3.62
CA GLU A 165 -10.46 14.90 2.66
C GLU A 165 -10.56 13.42 2.29
N ALA A 166 -9.43 12.72 2.11
CA ALA A 166 -9.43 11.28 1.89
C ALA A 166 -10.08 10.52 3.07
N ILE A 167 -9.79 10.93 4.31
CA ILE A 167 -10.43 10.38 5.52
C ILE A 167 -11.94 10.69 5.55
N ASN A 168 -12.33 11.92 5.20
CA ASN A 168 -13.75 12.31 5.19
C ASN A 168 -14.55 11.51 4.15
N ARG A 169 -13.99 11.25 2.96
CA ARG A 169 -14.64 10.46 1.91
C ARG A 169 -14.96 9.03 2.35
N ILE A 170 -14.13 8.43 3.19
CA ILE A 170 -14.35 7.05 3.66
C ILE A 170 -15.18 6.96 4.95
N GLY A 171 -15.66 8.08 5.49
CA GLY A 171 -16.57 8.11 6.65
C GLY A 171 -15.97 8.68 7.94
N ASN A 172 -15.02 9.58 7.84
CA ASN A 172 -14.39 10.34 8.94
C ASN A 172 -13.57 9.50 9.95
N SER A 173 -13.39 8.20 9.71
CA SER A 173 -12.48 7.38 10.49
C SER A 173 -11.95 6.23 9.65
N VAL A 174 -10.69 5.87 9.85
CA VAL A 174 -10.01 4.83 9.09
C VAL A 174 -9.45 3.80 10.04
N ASP A 175 -9.92 2.57 9.91
CA ASP A 175 -9.40 1.48 10.72
C ASP A 175 -7.97 1.11 10.32
N PHE A 176 -7.66 1.16 9.03
CA PHE A 176 -6.34 0.81 8.54
C PHE A 176 -5.91 1.69 7.36
N VAL A 177 -4.77 2.36 7.51
CA VAL A 177 -4.08 3.09 6.46
C VAL A 177 -2.86 2.29 6.00
N LYS A 178 -2.74 2.02 4.71
CA LYS A 178 -1.45 1.72 4.09
C LYS A 178 -0.95 3.00 3.41
N MET A 179 0.33 3.30 3.57
CA MET A 179 0.95 4.44 2.96
C MET A 179 2.31 4.06 2.36
N ASP A 180 2.48 4.36 1.08
CA ASP A 180 3.70 4.16 0.33
C ASP A 180 3.65 5.13 -0.85
N CYS A 181 4.10 6.34 -0.63
CA CYS A 181 3.95 7.46 -1.56
C CYS A 181 5.27 8.14 -1.93
N GLU A 182 6.36 7.37 -1.87
CA GLU A 182 7.66 7.69 -2.46
C GLU A 182 8.26 9.03 -1.98
N GLY A 183 8.05 9.36 -0.68
CA GLY A 183 8.62 10.52 0.00
C GLY A 183 7.59 11.60 0.37
N ALA A 184 6.33 11.48 -0.03
CA ALA A 184 5.26 12.40 0.40
C ALA A 184 4.81 12.14 1.85
N GLU A 185 5.23 11.04 2.49
CA GLU A 185 4.88 10.65 3.86
C GLU A 185 5.19 11.78 4.85
N TRP A 186 6.33 12.45 4.67
CA TRP A 186 6.82 13.52 5.55
C TRP A 186 5.92 14.75 5.59
N GLN A 187 5.20 15.01 4.50
CA GLN A 187 4.21 16.07 4.45
C GLN A 187 2.92 15.67 5.20
N LEU A 188 2.47 14.43 5.03
CA LEU A 188 1.28 13.92 5.67
C LEU A 188 1.41 13.88 7.20
N PHE A 189 2.62 13.69 7.74
CA PHE A 189 2.87 13.75 9.19
C PHE A 189 2.64 15.14 9.81
N GLN A 190 2.50 16.20 9.00
CA GLN A 190 2.21 17.54 9.49
C GLN A 190 0.72 17.75 9.81
N ASP A 191 -0.18 16.97 9.22
CA ASP A 191 -1.61 16.99 9.51
C ASP A 191 -1.95 16.12 10.73
N VAL A 192 -1.45 16.54 11.91
CA VAL A 192 -1.55 15.76 13.16
C VAL A 192 -2.98 15.40 13.50
N GLU A 193 -3.92 16.34 13.30
CA GLU A 193 -5.35 16.13 13.63
C GLU A 193 -5.98 15.00 12.81
N SER A 194 -5.62 14.88 11.53
CA SER A 194 -6.13 13.81 10.67
C SER A 194 -5.68 12.42 11.12
N TRP A 195 -4.48 12.32 11.68
CA TRP A 195 -3.98 11.05 12.21
C TRP A 195 -4.76 10.55 13.43
N ASP A 196 -5.45 11.41 14.19
CA ASP A 196 -6.29 10.98 15.31
C ASP A 196 -7.48 10.12 14.89
N HIS A 197 -7.84 10.16 13.62
CA HIS A 197 -8.89 9.35 13.00
C HIS A 197 -8.41 7.99 12.47
N VAL A 198 -7.11 7.65 12.64
CA VAL A 198 -6.48 6.43 12.12
C VAL A 198 -6.13 5.48 13.27
N ARG A 199 -6.56 4.21 13.18
CA ARG A 199 -6.32 3.20 14.21
C ARG A 199 -5.07 2.34 13.96
N HIS A 200 -4.90 1.85 12.74
CA HIS A 200 -3.74 1.07 12.33
C HIS A 200 -3.06 1.74 11.12
N LEU A 201 -1.75 1.73 11.13
CA LEU A 201 -0.91 2.25 10.04
C LEU A 201 0.14 1.21 9.67
N SER A 202 0.25 0.92 8.38
CA SER A 202 1.41 0.26 7.80
C SER A 202 1.97 1.13 6.70
N MET A 203 3.23 1.52 6.82
CA MET A 203 3.82 2.45 5.88
C MET A 203 5.24 2.07 5.48
N GLU A 204 5.54 2.31 4.21
CA GLU A 204 6.91 2.44 3.75
C GLU A 204 7.30 3.92 3.87
N TYR A 205 8.38 4.21 4.59
CA TYR A 205 8.94 5.56 4.69
C TYR A 205 10.23 5.64 3.90
N HIS A 206 10.45 6.79 3.25
CA HIS A 206 11.62 7.02 2.42
C HIS A 206 12.55 8.05 3.05
N LEU A 207 13.85 7.71 3.18
CA LEU A 207 14.88 8.57 3.79
C LEU A 207 15.44 9.56 2.74
N ARG A 208 14.57 10.44 2.27
CA ARG A 208 14.91 11.49 1.30
C ARG A 208 15.12 12.82 2.02
N PHE A 209 15.79 13.75 1.38
CA PHE A 209 15.99 15.12 1.87
C PHE A 209 16.67 15.22 3.25
N GLY A 210 17.48 14.22 3.62
CA GLY A 210 18.22 14.20 4.89
C GLY A 210 17.44 13.63 6.07
N HIS A 211 16.23 13.14 5.87
CA HIS A 211 15.47 12.45 6.91
C HIS A 211 16.15 11.16 7.36
N THR A 212 15.90 10.79 8.60
CA THR A 212 16.51 9.63 9.25
C THR A 212 15.44 8.63 9.72
N GLU A 213 15.86 7.37 9.88
CA GLU A 213 15.04 6.31 10.47
C GLU A 213 14.52 6.72 11.86
N LYS A 214 15.38 7.34 12.68
CA LYS A 214 15.00 7.79 14.01
C LYS A 214 13.87 8.81 13.96
N GLU A 215 13.91 9.77 13.05
CA GLU A 215 12.83 10.75 12.86
C GLU A 215 11.51 10.08 12.47
N ALA A 216 11.53 9.06 11.58
CA ALA A 216 10.32 8.32 11.22
C ALA A 216 9.71 7.62 12.43
N LEU A 217 10.53 6.94 13.24
CA LEU A 217 10.07 6.26 14.46
C LEU A 217 9.57 7.23 15.53
N ASP A 218 10.23 8.36 15.71
CA ASP A 218 9.81 9.39 16.67
C ASP A 218 8.50 10.04 16.22
N LYS A 219 8.35 10.30 14.92
CA LYS A 219 7.09 10.83 14.36
C LYS A 219 5.90 9.90 14.60
N MET A 220 6.07 8.58 14.48
CA MET A 220 5.00 7.63 14.82
C MET A 220 4.57 7.76 16.28
N ARG A 221 5.53 7.93 17.21
CA ARG A 221 5.22 8.10 18.64
C ARG A 221 4.53 9.44 18.93
N GLU A 222 5.01 10.54 18.29
CA GLU A 222 4.39 11.87 18.39
C GLU A 222 2.94 11.86 17.92
N LEU A 223 2.65 11.11 16.83
CA LEU A 223 1.30 10.90 16.32
C LEU A 223 0.46 9.93 17.17
N GLY A 224 0.96 9.44 18.32
CA GLY A 224 0.25 8.57 19.25
C GLY A 224 0.22 7.10 18.86
N PHE A 225 1.02 6.67 17.89
CA PHE A 225 1.10 5.25 17.51
C PHE A 225 2.12 4.49 18.35
N ARG A 226 1.76 3.26 18.71
CA ARG A 226 2.69 2.25 19.21
C ARG A 226 3.22 1.43 18.02
N ILE A 227 4.53 1.41 17.85
CA ILE A 227 5.19 0.63 16.82
C ILE A 227 5.07 -0.86 17.16
N VAL A 228 4.46 -1.62 16.27
CA VAL A 228 4.28 -3.08 16.37
C VAL A 228 5.46 -3.80 15.76
N SER A 229 5.90 -3.36 14.58
CA SER A 229 7.12 -3.86 13.94
C SER A 229 7.79 -2.77 13.12
N HIS A 230 9.10 -2.93 12.95
CA HIS A 230 9.90 -2.06 12.12
C HIS A 230 10.95 -2.90 11.38
N THR A 231 11.07 -2.68 10.08
CA THR A 231 12.04 -3.36 9.22
C THR A 231 12.80 -2.30 8.42
N PRO A 232 14.01 -1.93 8.84
CA PRO A 232 14.82 -0.97 8.11
C PRO A 232 15.42 -1.57 6.84
N ALA A 233 15.60 -0.74 5.81
CA ALA A 233 16.29 -1.03 4.57
C ALA A 233 17.21 0.14 4.18
N SER A 234 17.97 -0.02 3.11
CA SER A 234 18.84 1.06 2.62
C SER A 234 18.01 2.14 1.93
N GLY A 235 17.90 3.32 2.55
CA GLY A 235 17.16 4.46 2.00
C GLY A 235 15.67 4.49 2.27
N PHE A 236 15.09 3.44 2.88
CA PHE A 236 13.69 3.35 3.24
C PHE A 236 13.48 2.37 4.41
N GLY A 237 12.25 2.16 4.84
CA GLY A 237 11.90 1.11 5.79
C GLY A 237 10.40 0.97 5.95
N LEU A 238 9.99 -0.19 6.48
CA LEU A 238 8.59 -0.51 6.73
C LEU A 238 8.28 -0.39 8.22
N ILE A 239 7.25 0.37 8.56
CA ILE A 239 6.69 0.46 9.92
C ILE A 239 5.27 -0.10 9.90
N ILE A 240 4.96 -0.96 10.90
CA ILE A 240 3.59 -1.33 11.26
C ILE A 240 3.33 -0.78 12.65
N ALA A 241 2.26 -0.01 12.81
CA ALA A 241 1.92 0.68 14.03
C ALA A 241 0.41 0.66 14.32
N SER A 242 0.03 0.82 15.57
CA SER A 242 -1.37 0.81 16.00
C SER A 242 -1.59 1.69 17.22
N ARG A 243 -2.80 2.12 17.43
CA ARG A 243 -3.29 2.74 18.66
C ARG A 243 -4.04 1.74 19.52
#